data_0e91ccdf43120feeaf75f5598d6d3d2b
#
_entry.id   0e91ccdf43120feeaf75f5598d6d3d2b
#
_cell.length_a   1.000
_cell.length_b   1.000
_cell.length_c   1.000
_cell.angle_alpha   90.00
_cell.angle_beta   90.00
_cell.angle_gamma   90.00
#
_symmetry.space_group_name_H-M   'P 1'
#
loop_
_entity.id
_entity.type
_entity.pdbx_description
1 polymer ?
#
loop_
_entity_poly.entity_id
_entity_poly.type
_entity_poly.pdbx_seq_one_letter_code
_entity_poly.pdbx_strand_id
1 'polypeptide(L)' 'MASDAQKNSQQAMTTAQGASTQAMSAADKATTDSQKAMTAAERAEAAANKAEAAAAESAKAFELKQKK' A
#
# COMPACT_ATOMS: atom_id res chain seq x y z
N MET A 1 48.04 -16.82 2.76
CA MET A 1 47.06 -17.14 3.78
C MET A 1 46.38 -15.94 4.35
N ALA A 2 47.13 -14.93 4.77
CA ALA A 2 46.49 -13.68 5.23
C ALA A 2 45.67 -13.02 4.14
N SER A 3 46.11 -13.11 2.89
CA SER A 3 45.38 -12.46 1.77
C SER A 3 44.08 -13.18 1.46
N ASP A 4 43.98 -14.49 1.69
CA ASP A 4 42.73 -15.23 1.49
C ASP A 4 41.71 -14.86 2.55
N ALA A 5 42.13 -14.72 3.80
CA ALA A 5 41.26 -14.29 4.87
C ALA A 5 40.75 -12.90 4.63
N GLN A 6 41.60 -12.01 4.12
CA GLN A 6 41.21 -10.63 3.77
C GLN A 6 40.18 -10.60 2.65
N LYS A 7 40.40 -11.40 1.62
CA LYS A 7 39.48 -11.52 0.49
C LYS A 7 38.13 -12.03 0.96
N ASN A 8 38.13 -13.04 1.79
CA ASN A 8 36.88 -13.61 2.31
C ASN A 8 36.13 -12.59 3.16
N SER A 9 36.85 -11.84 3.98
CA SER A 9 36.26 -10.76 4.78
C SER A 9 35.61 -9.69 3.92
N GLN A 10 36.32 -9.28 2.86
CA GLN A 10 35.78 -8.24 1.95
C GLN A 10 34.56 -8.73 1.21
N GLN A 11 34.60 -10.00 0.77
CA GLN A 11 33.45 -10.58 0.10
C GLN A 11 32.25 -10.67 1.03
N ALA A 12 32.49 -11.07 2.28
CA ALA A 12 31.41 -11.15 3.27
C ALA A 12 30.81 -9.77 3.52
N MET A 13 31.64 -8.74 3.61
CA MET A 13 31.16 -7.36 3.78
C MET A 13 30.32 -6.90 2.60
N THR A 14 30.81 -7.15 1.39
CA THR A 14 30.09 -6.77 0.19
C THR A 14 28.74 -7.45 0.10
N THR A 15 28.71 -8.76 0.42
CA THR A 15 27.48 -9.54 0.43
C THR A 15 26.51 -9.00 1.47
N ALA A 16 27.01 -8.68 2.67
CA ALA A 16 26.19 -8.14 3.74
C ALA A 16 25.60 -6.77 3.36
N GLN A 17 26.41 -5.92 2.73
CA GLN A 17 25.95 -4.60 2.28
C GLN A 17 24.89 -4.74 1.19
N GLY A 18 25.09 -5.66 0.27
CA GLY A 18 24.09 -5.93 -0.77
C GLY A 18 22.78 -6.42 -0.20
N ALA A 19 22.85 -7.33 0.76
CA ALA A 19 21.65 -7.86 1.42
C ALA A 19 20.92 -6.75 2.18
N SER A 20 21.67 -5.88 2.85
CA SER A 20 21.09 -4.76 3.58
C SER A 20 20.38 -3.80 2.64
N THR A 21 21.00 -3.47 1.51
CA THR A 21 20.42 -2.59 0.51
C THR A 21 19.12 -3.18 -0.06
N GLN A 22 19.15 -4.47 -0.35
CA GLN A 22 17.96 -5.16 -0.85
C GLN A 22 16.84 -5.18 0.18
N ALA A 23 17.19 -5.40 1.44
CA ALA A 23 16.19 -5.38 2.51
C ALA A 23 15.54 -4.02 2.66
N MET A 24 16.34 -2.96 2.57
CA MET A 24 15.83 -1.59 2.64
C MET A 24 14.91 -1.27 1.47
N SER A 25 15.27 -1.69 0.27
CA SER A 25 14.45 -1.49 -0.91
C SER A 25 13.13 -2.24 -0.79
N ALA A 26 13.17 -3.47 -0.28
CA ALA A 26 11.97 -4.27 -0.08
C ALA A 26 11.06 -3.62 0.97
N ALA A 27 11.64 -3.08 2.03
CA ALA A 27 10.87 -2.39 3.06
C ALA A 27 10.21 -1.14 2.53
N ASP A 28 10.92 -0.36 1.72
CA ASP A 28 10.39 0.84 1.09
C ASP A 28 9.23 0.50 0.16
N LYS A 29 9.39 -0.54 -0.61
CA LYS A 29 8.34 -1.00 -1.52
C LYS A 29 7.11 -1.47 -0.75
N ALA A 30 7.32 -2.21 0.34
CA ALA A 30 6.21 -2.66 1.18
C ALA A 30 5.45 -1.48 1.76
N THR A 31 6.17 -0.44 2.22
CA THR A 31 5.55 0.77 2.74
C THR A 31 4.72 1.47 1.66
N THR A 32 5.28 1.61 0.47
CA THR A 32 4.59 2.24 -0.65
C THR A 32 3.32 1.46 -1.01
N ASP A 33 3.44 0.13 -1.11
CA ASP A 33 2.30 -0.72 -1.44
C ASP A 33 1.22 -0.63 -0.37
N SER A 34 1.62 -0.57 0.89
CA SER A 34 0.69 -0.42 2.01
C SER A 34 -0.07 0.91 1.90
N GLN A 35 0.63 1.99 1.58
CA GLN A 35 0.01 3.31 1.42
C GLN A 35 -0.97 3.32 0.25
N LYS A 36 -0.61 2.66 -0.84
CA LYS A 36 -1.50 2.54 -2.00
C LYS A 36 -2.76 1.76 -1.65
N ALA A 37 -2.61 0.69 -0.88
CA ALA A 37 -3.75 -0.12 -0.45
C ALA A 37 -4.69 0.69 0.44
N MET A 38 -4.12 1.49 1.36
CA MET A 38 -4.91 2.36 2.23
C MET A 38 -5.68 3.41 1.42
N THR A 39 -5.01 4.02 0.46
CA THR A 39 -5.65 5.01 -0.40
C THR A 39 -6.79 4.39 -1.20
N ALA A 40 -6.57 3.18 -1.73
CA ALA A 40 -7.61 2.47 -2.47
C ALA A 40 -8.80 2.13 -1.57
N ALA A 41 -8.55 1.73 -0.34
CA ALA A 41 -9.61 1.43 0.63
C ALA A 41 -10.41 2.69 0.96
N GLU A 42 -9.74 3.81 1.15
CA GLU A 42 -10.39 5.09 1.43
C GLU A 42 -11.28 5.52 0.26
N ARG A 43 -10.80 5.33 -0.95
CA ARG A 43 -11.57 5.66 -2.15
C ARG A 43 -12.80 4.76 -2.27
N ALA A 44 -12.65 3.49 -1.95
CA ALA A 44 -13.75 2.55 -1.98
C ALA A 44 -14.82 2.94 -0.96
N GLU A 45 -14.40 3.35 0.23
CA GLU A 45 -15.33 3.83 1.26
C GLU A 45 -16.06 5.08 0.81
N ALA A 46 -15.33 6.02 0.22
CA ALA A 46 -15.93 7.25 -0.27
C ALA A 46 -16.95 6.96 -1.36
N ALA A 47 -16.64 6.03 -2.27
CA ALA A 47 -17.55 5.64 -3.32
C ALA A 47 -18.80 4.96 -2.76
N ALA A 48 -18.62 4.10 -1.76
CA ALA A 48 -19.75 3.44 -1.11
C ALA A 48 -20.64 4.45 -0.40
N ASN A 49 -20.06 5.42 0.28
CA ASN A 49 -20.81 6.48 0.96
C ASN A 49 -21.61 7.32 -0.03
N LYS A 50 -21.02 7.64 -1.17
CA LYS A 50 -21.69 8.38 -2.22
C LYS A 50 -22.87 7.60 -2.79
N ALA A 51 -22.66 6.31 -3.00
CA ALA A 51 -23.71 5.44 -3.53
C ALA A 51 -24.87 5.35 -2.53
N GLU A 52 -24.57 5.25 -1.26
CA GLU A 52 -25.61 5.23 -0.21
C GLU A 52 -26.39 6.53 -0.18
N ALA A 53 -25.70 7.66 -0.26
CA ALA A 53 -26.34 8.96 -0.27
C ALA A 53 -27.24 9.12 -1.49
N ALA A 54 -26.78 8.68 -2.66
CA ALA A 54 -27.57 8.74 -3.89
C ALA A 54 -28.80 7.85 -3.80
N ALA A 55 -28.65 6.67 -3.23
CA ALA A 55 -29.77 5.75 -3.04
C ALA A 55 -30.82 6.34 -2.10
N ALA A 56 -30.35 6.97 -1.02
CA ALA A 56 -31.25 7.60 -0.05
C ALA A 56 -32.03 8.76 -0.70
N GLU A 57 -31.36 9.54 -1.52
CA GLU A 57 -32.00 10.64 -2.24
C GLU A 57 -33.05 10.13 -3.23
N SER A 58 -32.73 9.07 -3.95
CA SER A 58 -33.65 8.43 -4.88
C SER A 58 -34.90 7.92 -4.18
N ALA A 59 -34.72 7.27 -3.05
CA ALA A 59 -35.83 6.74 -2.26
C ALA A 59 -36.73 7.85 -1.76
N LYS A 60 -36.10 8.94 -1.31
CA LYS A 60 -36.84 10.10 -0.83
C LYS A 60 -37.68 10.74 -1.94
N ALA A 61 -37.08 10.89 -3.10
CA ALA A 61 -37.79 11.47 -4.25
C ALA A 61 -38.96 10.59 -4.67
N PHE A 62 -38.78 9.29 -4.63
CA PHE A 62 -39.83 8.32 -4.94
C PHE A 62 -41.01 8.44 -3.95
N GLU A 63 -40.70 8.54 -2.66
CA GLU A 63 -41.69 8.70 -1.61
C GLU A 63 -42.51 9.96 -1.81
N LEU A 64 -41.86 11.07 -2.11
CA LEU A 64 -42.54 12.34 -2.31
C LEU A 64 -43.49 12.27 -3.50
N LYS A 65 -43.10 11.59 -4.54
CA LYS A 65 -43.94 11.41 -5.73
C LYS A 65 -45.18 10.59 -5.39
N GLN A 66 -45.00 9.55 -4.58
CA GLN A 66 -46.10 8.67 -4.23
C GLN A 66 -47.15 9.37 -3.35
N LYS A 67 -46.72 10.30 -2.53
CA LYS A 67 -47.60 11.01 -1.63
C LYS A 67 -48.55 11.98 -2.35
N LYS A 68 -48.18 12.35 -3.55
CA LYS A 68 -49.02 13.19 -4.38
C LYS A 68 -50.12 12.39 -5.06
#